data_1175b02bac77404e93abc4e9f3cf3c82
#
_entry.id   1175b02bac77404e93abc4e9f3cf3c82
#
_cell.length_a   1.000
_cell.length_b   1.000
_cell.length_c   1.000
_cell.angle_alpha   90.00
_cell.angle_beta   90.00
_cell.angle_gamma   90.00
#
_symmetry.space_group_name_H-M   'P 1'
#
loop_
_entity.id
_entity.type
_entity.pdbx_description
1 polymer ?
#
loop_
_entity_poly.entity_id
_entity_poly.type
_entity_poly.pdbx_seq_one_letter_code
_entity_poly.pdbx_strand_id
1 'polypeptide(L)'
;MSRGLGDVYKRQLLDTVLSSRLANEENGNKAYEILETYKGKDLEYKEYEPLYACAKETADKQNKKGFFVTCDSYVTMSDGTGIVHIAPAFGEDDANVGRNYDLPFVQFVDGKGQLTEETPYAGKFVKDADKDVLIDLDKEGKLFDAPKFEHEYPHCWRCDTPLIYYARESWYIKETAVRDDLIRNNNTVNWIPESIG
;
A
#
# COMPACT_ATOMS: atom_id res chain seq x y z
N MET A 1 1.47 2.60 8.05
CA MET A 1 0.94 3.78 7.34
C MET A 1 2.12 4.56 6.78
N SER A 2 2.25 4.56 5.50
CA SER A 2 3.28 5.31 4.80
C SER A 2 2.64 6.58 4.27
N ARG A 3 3.40 7.65 4.23
CA ARG A 3 2.99 8.90 3.63
C ARG A 3 4.06 9.30 2.65
N GLY A 4 3.81 9.07 1.38
CA GLY A 4 4.63 9.66 0.34
C GLY A 4 4.12 11.06 0.06
N LEU A 5 5.00 12.03 0.04
CA LEU A 5 4.59 13.40 -0.16
C LEU A 5 5.64 14.10 -1.01
N GLY A 6 5.31 14.29 -2.27
CA GLY A 6 5.75 15.48 -2.95
C GLY A 6 5.35 16.72 -2.12
N ASP A 7 5.79 17.91 -2.46
CA ASP A 7 5.63 19.19 -1.73
C ASP A 7 4.18 19.58 -1.37
N VAL A 8 3.43 18.73 -0.64
CA VAL A 8 2.01 18.91 -0.42
C VAL A 8 1.64 19.05 1.05
N TYR A 9 0.71 19.95 1.27
CA TYR A 9 0.26 20.41 2.57
C TYR A 9 -0.88 19.53 3.13
N LYS A 10 -0.84 19.19 4.44
CA LYS A 10 -1.91 18.52 5.20
C LYS A 10 -3.30 19.14 5.06
N ARG A 11 -3.39 20.38 4.57
CA ARG A 11 -4.67 21.05 4.37
C ARG A 11 -5.63 20.23 3.52
N GLN A 12 -5.13 19.59 2.47
CA GLN A 12 -5.93 18.78 1.56
C GLN A 12 -6.36 17.44 2.19
N LEU A 13 -5.54 16.84 3.05
CA LEU A 13 -5.93 15.67 3.82
C LEU A 13 -7.11 15.98 4.74
N LEU A 14 -7.03 17.06 5.51
CA LEU A 14 -8.11 17.51 6.37
C LEU A 14 -9.35 17.90 5.54
N ASP A 15 -9.18 18.63 4.46
CA ASP A 15 -10.30 19.01 3.60
C ASP A 15 -10.96 17.80 2.93
N THR A 16 -10.21 16.75 2.55
CA THR A 16 -10.76 15.54 1.93
C THR A 16 -11.39 14.59 2.94
N VAL A 17 -10.74 14.35 4.08
CA VAL A 17 -11.18 13.38 5.09
C VAL A 17 -12.23 13.96 6.04
N LEU A 18 -12.13 15.23 6.39
CA LEU A 18 -13.06 15.89 7.32
C LEU A 18 -14.27 16.51 6.62
N SER A 19 -14.16 16.90 5.34
CA SER A 19 -15.30 17.47 4.60
C SER A 19 -16.43 16.46 4.41
N SER A 20 -16.14 15.15 4.34
CA SER A 20 -17.16 14.12 4.23
C SER A 20 -17.95 13.86 5.53
N ARG A 21 -17.33 14.10 6.70
CA ARG A 21 -17.94 13.80 8.01
C ARG A 21 -18.32 15.03 8.83
N LEU A 22 -17.64 16.16 8.64
CA LEU A 22 -17.80 17.36 9.46
C LEU A 22 -18.43 18.53 8.73
N ALA A 23 -18.76 18.36 7.45
CA ALA A 23 -19.54 19.34 6.70
C ALA A 23 -21.02 19.23 7.07
N ASN A 24 -21.40 19.64 8.24
CA ASN A 24 -22.75 20.15 8.48
C ASN A 24 -22.80 21.56 7.89
N GLU A 25 -22.96 21.62 6.56
CA GLU A 25 -23.09 22.86 5.81
C GLU A 25 -24.50 23.44 5.93
N GLU A 26 -24.98 23.73 7.12
CA GLU A 26 -26.18 24.60 7.20
C GLU A 26 -25.84 26.09 7.11
N ASN A 27 -24.58 26.50 7.28
CA ASN A 27 -24.22 27.92 7.26
C ASN A 27 -22.83 28.27 6.67
N GLY A 28 -22.21 27.40 5.86
CA GLY A 28 -20.93 27.72 5.22
C GLY A 28 -19.72 27.80 6.16
N ASN A 29 -19.87 27.45 7.42
CA ASN A 29 -18.78 27.41 8.40
C ASN A 29 -18.18 26.01 8.45
N LYS A 30 -16.87 25.92 8.26
CA LYS A 30 -16.12 24.67 8.45
C LYS A 30 -16.22 24.24 9.91
N ALA A 31 -16.59 22.99 10.16
CA ALA A 31 -16.72 22.41 11.50
C ALA A 31 -15.36 22.05 12.13
N TYR A 32 -14.27 22.57 11.60
CA TYR A 32 -12.91 22.32 12.08
C TYR A 32 -12.02 23.55 11.93
N GLU A 33 -10.99 23.63 12.78
CA GLU A 33 -9.93 24.63 12.75
C GLU A 33 -8.61 23.98 12.34
N ILE A 34 -7.88 24.60 11.40
CA ILE A 34 -6.55 24.14 10.99
C ILE A 34 -5.53 24.75 11.96
N LEU A 35 -5.02 23.94 12.88
CA LEU A 35 -4.03 24.37 13.86
C LEU A 35 -2.63 24.48 13.24
N GLU A 36 -2.25 23.50 12.40
CA GLU A 36 -0.90 23.42 11.83
C GLU A 36 -0.90 22.83 10.43
N THR A 37 0.09 23.19 9.64
CA THR A 37 0.32 22.65 8.30
C THR A 37 1.76 22.18 8.16
N TYR A 38 1.97 20.96 7.65
CA TYR A 38 3.28 20.34 7.47
C TYR A 38 3.47 19.85 6.04
N LYS A 39 4.70 19.85 5.56
CA LYS A 39 5.08 19.04 4.40
C LYS A 39 5.16 17.58 4.82
N GLY A 40 4.93 16.66 3.89
CA GLY A 40 5.02 15.26 4.23
C GLY A 40 6.40 14.81 4.69
N LYS A 41 7.43 15.41 4.13
CA LYS A 41 8.81 15.18 4.55
C LYS A 41 9.05 15.53 6.01
N ASP A 42 8.34 16.50 6.57
CA ASP A 42 8.44 16.88 7.98
C ASP A 42 7.86 15.80 8.91
N LEU A 43 7.13 14.85 8.35
CA LEU A 43 6.53 13.73 9.06
C LEU A 43 7.31 12.43 8.88
N GLU A 44 8.33 12.40 8.03
CA GLU A 44 9.18 11.24 7.81
C GLU A 44 9.76 10.72 9.13
N TYR A 45 9.76 9.40 9.30
CA TYR A 45 10.16 8.69 10.53
C TYR A 45 9.31 8.95 11.79
N LYS A 46 8.22 9.72 11.73
CA LYS A 46 7.28 9.77 12.86
C LYS A 46 6.63 8.41 13.07
N GLU A 47 6.73 7.90 14.28
CA GLU A 47 6.19 6.61 14.67
C GLU A 47 4.68 6.70 14.99
N TYR A 48 3.99 5.59 14.83
CA TYR A 48 2.59 5.42 15.21
C TYR A 48 2.36 4.03 15.78
N GLU A 49 1.31 3.85 16.57
CA GLU A 49 0.94 2.57 17.13
C GLU A 49 0.39 1.63 16.04
N PRO A 50 0.82 0.35 15.99
CA PRO A 50 0.25 -0.63 15.09
C PRO A 50 -1.22 -0.91 15.43
N LEU A 51 -2.05 -1.15 14.42
CA LEU A 51 -3.45 -1.52 14.64
C LEU A 51 -3.59 -2.90 15.29
N TYR A 52 -2.68 -3.83 14.97
CA TYR A 52 -2.69 -5.20 15.46
C TYR A 52 -1.34 -5.60 16.05
N ALA A 53 -1.36 -6.23 17.22
CA ALA A 53 -0.15 -6.66 17.91
C ALA A 53 0.67 -7.69 17.12
N CYS A 54 0.02 -8.59 16.38
CA CYS A 54 0.70 -9.60 15.56
C CYS A 54 1.66 -9.01 14.53
N ALA A 55 1.31 -7.85 13.96
CA ALA A 55 2.18 -7.17 13.02
C ALA A 55 3.45 -6.63 13.69
N LYS A 56 3.32 -6.11 14.93
CA LYS A 56 4.47 -5.67 15.72
C LYS A 56 5.37 -6.84 16.12
N GLU A 57 4.78 -7.94 16.58
CA GLU A 57 5.52 -9.14 16.96
C GLU A 57 6.33 -9.71 15.79
N THR A 58 5.77 -9.66 14.57
CA THR A 58 6.46 -10.11 13.36
C THR A 58 7.62 -9.19 12.99
N ALA A 59 7.45 -7.88 13.13
CA ALA A 59 8.51 -6.90 12.92
C ALA A 59 9.66 -7.12 13.93
N ASP A 60 9.33 -7.31 15.20
CA ASP A 60 10.28 -7.56 16.29
C ASP A 60 11.07 -8.87 16.05
N LYS A 61 10.41 -9.95 15.59
CA LYS A 61 11.08 -11.21 15.21
C LYS A 61 12.08 -11.04 14.07
N GLN A 62 11.82 -10.12 13.14
CA GLN A 62 12.73 -9.79 12.05
C GLN A 62 13.83 -8.80 12.46
N ASN A 63 13.81 -8.30 13.69
CA ASN A 63 14.67 -7.22 14.18
C ASN A 63 14.64 -5.99 13.26
N LYS A 64 13.44 -5.64 12.78
CA LYS A 64 13.19 -4.52 11.88
C LYS A 64 12.22 -3.54 12.48
N LYS A 65 12.45 -2.25 12.20
CA LYS A 65 11.55 -1.18 12.60
C LYS A 65 10.45 -1.00 11.55
N GLY A 66 9.22 -1.01 12.00
CA GLY A 66 8.04 -0.70 11.20
C GLY A 66 7.21 0.41 11.85
N PHE A 67 6.01 0.66 11.35
CA PHE A 67 5.00 1.56 11.95
C PHE A 67 5.48 3.02 12.10
N PHE A 68 6.18 3.51 11.10
CA PHE A 68 6.56 4.92 10.98
C PHE A 68 6.23 5.45 9.58
N VAL A 69 6.23 6.76 9.45
CA VAL A 69 5.95 7.46 8.19
C VAL A 69 7.16 7.36 7.27
N THR A 70 6.93 6.92 6.03
CA THR A 70 7.91 6.91 4.94
C THR A 70 7.50 7.92 3.86
N CYS A 71 8.42 8.31 2.99
CA CYS A 71 8.16 9.21 1.86
C CYS A 71 8.55 8.55 0.54
N ASP A 72 7.70 8.68 -0.48
CA ASP A 72 8.02 8.24 -1.83
C ASP A 72 7.33 9.12 -2.87
N SER A 73 7.89 9.16 -4.07
CA SER A 73 7.44 10.05 -5.17
C SER A 73 6.19 9.55 -5.89
N TYR A 74 5.83 8.27 -5.77
CA TYR A 74 4.63 7.73 -6.42
C TYR A 74 3.33 8.19 -5.75
N VAL A 75 3.40 8.66 -4.52
CA VAL A 75 2.22 9.18 -3.81
C VAL A 75 1.96 10.61 -4.21
N THR A 76 0.81 10.85 -4.81
CA THR A 76 0.40 12.17 -5.30
C THR A 76 -0.75 12.73 -4.47
N MET A 77 -1.03 14.03 -4.66
CA MET A 77 -2.18 14.71 -4.08
C MET A 77 -3.29 14.96 -5.10
N SER A 78 -3.05 14.67 -6.35
CA SER A 78 -4.03 14.78 -7.42
C SER A 78 -5.15 13.75 -7.28
N ASP A 79 -4.85 12.66 -6.56
CA ASP A 79 -5.78 11.57 -6.32
C ASP A 79 -5.69 11.11 -4.86
N GLY A 80 -6.84 10.93 -4.21
CA GLY A 80 -6.93 10.52 -2.81
C GLY A 80 -6.48 11.58 -1.79
N THR A 81 -5.89 11.12 -0.70
CA THR A 81 -5.55 11.95 0.48
C THR A 81 -4.08 12.35 0.57
N GLY A 82 -3.23 11.90 -0.37
CA GLY A 82 -1.78 12.02 -0.25
C GLY A 82 -1.17 11.16 0.86
N ILE A 83 -1.95 10.22 1.41
CA ILE A 83 -1.50 9.24 2.39
C ILE A 83 -1.89 7.85 1.90
N VAL A 84 -0.89 6.97 1.79
CA VAL A 84 -1.07 5.60 1.33
C VAL A 84 -0.62 4.64 2.43
N HIS A 85 -1.39 3.58 2.64
CA HIS A 85 -0.95 2.45 3.45
C HIS A 85 0.05 1.63 2.63
N ILE A 86 1.18 1.25 3.24
CA ILE A 86 2.22 0.44 2.61
C ILE A 86 2.25 -0.96 3.20
N ALA A 87 2.13 -1.96 2.33
CA ALA A 87 2.24 -3.36 2.66
C ALA A 87 3.28 -4.04 1.73
N PRO A 88 4.56 -4.14 2.13
CA PRO A 88 5.65 -4.61 1.28
C PRO A 88 5.45 -5.99 0.64
N ALA A 89 4.59 -6.83 1.21
CA ALA A 89 4.27 -8.15 0.69
C ALA A 89 3.18 -8.15 -0.41
N PHE A 90 2.47 -7.04 -0.63
CA PHE A 90 1.25 -7.00 -1.44
C PHE A 90 1.23 -5.92 -2.53
N GLY A 91 2.34 -5.25 -2.79
CA GLY A 91 2.48 -4.26 -3.86
C GLY A 91 3.93 -4.10 -4.31
N GLU A 92 4.16 -3.84 -5.59
CA GLU A 92 5.51 -3.63 -6.12
C GLU A 92 6.12 -2.33 -5.61
N ASP A 93 5.37 -1.23 -5.66
CA ASP A 93 5.81 0.06 -5.13
C ASP A 93 6.01 -0.02 -3.62
N ASP A 94 5.09 -0.70 -2.91
CA ASP A 94 5.21 -0.96 -1.48
C ASP A 94 6.47 -1.77 -1.14
N ALA A 95 6.80 -2.77 -1.96
CA ALA A 95 8.02 -3.56 -1.80
C ALA A 95 9.28 -2.72 -2.06
N ASN A 96 9.24 -1.76 -3.01
CA ASN A 96 10.33 -0.83 -3.25
C ASN A 96 10.56 0.08 -2.04
N VAL A 97 9.50 0.67 -1.50
CA VAL A 97 9.57 1.45 -0.25
C VAL A 97 10.06 0.58 0.90
N GLY A 98 9.55 -0.66 1.00
CA GLY A 98 9.99 -1.62 2.00
C GLY A 98 11.49 -1.88 1.98
N ARG A 99 12.09 -1.99 0.79
CA ARG A 99 13.54 -2.14 0.61
C ARG A 99 14.32 -0.86 0.96
N ASN A 100 13.81 0.30 0.54
CA ASN A 100 14.47 1.58 0.75
C ASN A 100 14.55 1.97 2.23
N TYR A 101 13.52 1.62 3.02
CA TYR A 101 13.42 1.94 4.45
C TYR A 101 13.69 0.74 5.37
N ASP A 102 14.13 -0.39 4.82
CA ASP A 102 14.35 -1.64 5.53
C ASP A 102 13.16 -2.07 6.40
N LEU A 103 11.94 -1.94 5.85
CA LEU A 103 10.71 -2.30 6.56
C LEU A 103 10.62 -3.83 6.78
N PRO A 104 9.88 -4.27 7.83
CA PRO A 104 9.58 -5.69 8.01
C PRO A 104 8.71 -6.21 6.86
N PHE A 105 8.98 -7.45 6.44
CA PHE A 105 8.15 -8.14 5.48
C PHE A 105 7.10 -8.96 6.22
N VAL A 106 5.87 -8.47 6.21
CA VAL A 106 4.74 -9.08 6.92
C VAL A 106 3.75 -9.62 5.91
N GLN A 107 3.56 -10.93 5.90
CA GLN A 107 2.67 -11.62 4.95
C GLN A 107 1.73 -12.55 5.72
N PHE A 108 0.59 -12.02 6.13
CA PHE A 108 -0.44 -12.74 6.87
C PHE A 108 -1.53 -13.35 5.99
N VAL A 109 -1.23 -13.57 4.73
CA VAL A 109 -2.14 -14.23 3.78
C VAL A 109 -1.41 -15.43 3.19
N ASP A 110 -2.05 -16.57 3.19
CA ASP A 110 -1.50 -17.80 2.63
C ASP A 110 -1.68 -17.91 1.10
N GLY A 111 -1.19 -18.97 0.50
CA GLY A 111 -1.30 -19.21 -0.96
C GLY A 111 -2.72 -19.46 -1.48
N LYS A 112 -3.72 -19.55 -0.58
CA LYS A 112 -5.15 -19.65 -0.91
C LYS A 112 -5.89 -18.32 -0.71
N GLY A 113 -5.19 -17.27 -0.29
CA GLY A 113 -5.78 -15.98 0.04
C GLY A 113 -6.46 -15.95 1.41
N GLN A 114 -6.16 -16.90 2.29
CA GLN A 114 -6.71 -16.96 3.64
C GLN A 114 -5.74 -16.32 4.64
N LEU A 115 -6.29 -15.68 5.66
CA LEU A 115 -5.49 -15.09 6.74
C LEU A 115 -4.88 -16.19 7.61
N THR A 116 -3.61 -16.00 7.98
CA THR A 116 -2.82 -16.96 8.75
C THR A 116 -3.18 -16.97 10.23
N GLU A 117 -2.71 -17.99 10.96
CA GLU A 117 -3.03 -18.20 12.38
C GLU A 117 -2.54 -17.09 13.30
N GLU A 118 -1.59 -16.28 12.86
CA GLU A 118 -1.10 -15.14 13.64
C GLU A 118 -2.11 -14.00 13.74
N THR A 119 -3.13 -14.01 12.87
CA THR A 119 -4.14 -12.95 12.84
C THR A 119 -5.40 -13.32 13.62
N PRO A 120 -6.16 -12.34 14.12
CA PRO A 120 -7.44 -12.60 14.78
C PRO A 120 -8.50 -13.24 13.86
N TYR A 121 -8.29 -13.23 12.56
CA TYR A 121 -9.24 -13.68 11.53
C TYR A 121 -8.75 -14.93 10.79
N ALA A 122 -7.93 -15.75 11.42
CA ALA A 122 -7.32 -16.95 10.85
C ALA A 122 -8.30 -17.81 10.05
N GLY A 123 -7.87 -18.26 8.87
CA GLY A 123 -8.66 -19.13 7.99
C GLY A 123 -9.75 -18.43 7.17
N LYS A 124 -10.03 -17.15 7.42
CA LYS A 124 -10.96 -16.39 6.57
C LYS A 124 -10.28 -15.94 5.29
N PHE A 125 -11.02 -15.96 4.18
CA PHE A 125 -10.56 -15.31 2.96
C PHE A 125 -10.42 -13.81 3.18
N VAL A 126 -9.36 -13.21 2.68
CA VAL A 126 -8.98 -11.84 3.01
C VAL A 126 -10.10 -10.81 2.74
N LYS A 127 -10.86 -10.97 1.65
CA LYS A 127 -11.98 -10.06 1.35
C LYS A 127 -13.19 -10.25 2.28
N ASP A 128 -13.38 -11.45 2.81
CA ASP A 128 -14.46 -11.73 3.77
C ASP A 128 -14.13 -11.17 5.15
N ALA A 129 -12.85 -11.06 5.48
CA ALA A 129 -12.39 -10.48 6.74
C ALA A 129 -12.57 -8.94 6.82
N ASP A 130 -12.69 -8.25 5.70
CA ASP A 130 -12.81 -6.79 5.66
C ASP A 130 -13.91 -6.25 6.58
N LYS A 131 -15.06 -6.94 6.62
CA LYS A 131 -16.20 -6.53 7.47
C LYS A 131 -15.88 -6.68 8.96
N ASP A 132 -15.22 -7.77 9.34
CA ASP A 132 -14.87 -8.02 10.74
C ASP A 132 -13.81 -7.02 11.22
N VAL A 133 -12.84 -6.73 10.37
CA VAL A 133 -11.81 -5.71 10.62
C VAL A 133 -12.45 -4.34 10.88
N LEU A 134 -13.42 -3.93 10.05
CA LEU A 134 -14.11 -2.64 10.22
C LEU A 134 -14.91 -2.61 11.53
N ILE A 135 -15.62 -3.69 11.85
CA ILE A 135 -16.40 -3.80 13.09
C ILE A 135 -15.49 -3.71 14.33
N ASP A 136 -14.35 -4.37 14.29
CA ASP A 136 -13.44 -4.39 15.44
C ASP A 136 -12.73 -3.04 15.61
N LEU A 137 -12.32 -2.40 14.52
CA LEU A 137 -11.74 -1.05 14.56
C LEU A 137 -12.75 0.00 15.05
N ASP A 138 -14.03 -0.15 14.70
CA ASP A 138 -15.10 0.72 15.19
C ASP A 138 -15.33 0.54 16.71
N LYS A 139 -15.41 -0.70 17.19
CA LYS A 139 -15.52 -1.01 18.61
C LYS A 139 -14.36 -0.47 19.45
N GLU A 140 -13.15 -0.48 18.88
CA GLU A 140 -11.95 0.05 19.54
C GLU A 140 -11.79 1.57 19.40
N GLY A 141 -12.72 2.25 18.72
CA GLY A 141 -12.65 3.70 18.46
C GLY A 141 -11.49 4.10 17.53
N LYS A 142 -10.98 3.17 16.75
CA LYS A 142 -9.87 3.37 15.81
C LYS A 142 -10.34 3.62 14.37
N LEU A 143 -11.61 3.36 14.07
CA LEU A 143 -12.19 3.61 12.76
C LEU A 143 -12.64 5.07 12.66
N PHE A 144 -12.06 5.83 11.74
CA PHE A 144 -12.49 7.20 11.46
C PHE A 144 -13.64 7.22 10.47
N ASP A 145 -13.48 6.54 9.33
CA ASP A 145 -14.48 6.45 8.26
C ASP A 145 -14.24 5.21 7.38
N ALA A 146 -15.30 4.73 6.73
CA ALA A 146 -15.27 3.63 5.78
C ALA A 146 -16.25 3.89 4.61
N PRO A 147 -16.05 4.93 3.80
CA PRO A 147 -16.92 5.22 2.67
C PRO A 147 -16.86 4.09 1.64
N LYS A 148 -17.99 3.81 1.00
CA LYS A 148 -18.02 2.90 -0.14
C LYS A 148 -17.35 3.59 -1.32
N PHE A 149 -16.37 2.91 -1.92
CA PHE A 149 -15.66 3.37 -3.10
C PHE A 149 -15.79 2.34 -4.21
N GLU A 150 -16.37 2.72 -5.33
CA GLU A 150 -16.42 1.90 -6.53
C GLU A 150 -15.19 2.15 -7.38
N HIS A 151 -14.48 1.07 -7.71
CA HIS A 151 -13.33 1.12 -8.60
C HIS A 151 -13.21 -0.19 -9.40
N GLU A 152 -12.55 -0.14 -10.52
CA GLU A 152 -12.20 -1.34 -11.27
C GLU A 152 -11.23 -2.19 -10.47
N TYR A 153 -11.50 -3.49 -10.41
CA TYR A 153 -10.67 -4.47 -9.72
C TYR A 153 -10.34 -5.65 -10.63
N PRO A 154 -9.08 -6.10 -10.69
CA PRO A 154 -8.70 -7.20 -11.57
C PRO A 154 -9.29 -8.52 -11.10
N HIS A 155 -9.92 -9.24 -12.02
CA HIS A 155 -10.48 -10.57 -11.80
C HIS A 155 -9.81 -11.59 -12.72
N CYS A 156 -9.81 -12.84 -12.30
CA CYS A 156 -9.33 -13.95 -13.11
C CYS A 156 -10.23 -14.14 -14.34
N TRP A 157 -9.66 -14.06 -15.54
CA TRP A 157 -10.40 -14.22 -16.81
C TRP A 157 -11.10 -15.59 -16.96
N ARG A 158 -10.69 -16.59 -16.16
CA ARG A 158 -11.22 -17.97 -16.25
C ARG A 158 -12.34 -18.25 -15.25
N CYS A 159 -12.23 -17.78 -14.02
CA CYS A 159 -13.17 -18.11 -12.94
C CYS A 159 -13.78 -16.88 -12.25
N ASP A 160 -13.49 -15.69 -12.76
CA ASP A 160 -14.00 -14.41 -12.23
C ASP A 160 -13.71 -14.16 -10.74
N THR A 161 -12.74 -14.85 -10.18
CA THR A 161 -12.30 -14.65 -8.80
C THR A 161 -11.44 -13.37 -8.70
N PRO A 162 -11.65 -12.50 -7.70
CA PRO A 162 -10.78 -11.35 -7.48
C PRO A 162 -9.32 -11.77 -7.30
N LEU A 163 -8.42 -11.08 -7.98
CA LEU A 163 -6.99 -11.32 -7.88
C LEU A 163 -6.41 -10.59 -6.66
N ILE A 164 -5.37 -11.17 -6.07
CA ILE A 164 -4.64 -10.57 -4.96
C ILE A 164 -3.19 -10.38 -5.41
N TYR A 165 -2.64 -9.18 -5.20
CA TYR A 165 -1.20 -8.98 -5.29
C TYR A 165 -0.55 -9.77 -4.14
N TYR A 166 0.42 -10.61 -4.49
CA TYR A 166 1.00 -11.55 -3.54
C TYR A 166 2.47 -11.83 -3.88
N ALA A 167 3.36 -11.58 -2.95
CA ALA A 167 4.78 -11.86 -3.15
C ALA A 167 5.05 -13.37 -3.09
N ARG A 168 5.69 -13.90 -4.12
CA ARG A 168 6.08 -15.32 -4.24
C ARG A 168 7.55 -15.43 -4.60
N GLU A 169 8.19 -16.43 -4.08
CA GLU A 169 9.53 -16.81 -4.54
C GLU A 169 9.45 -17.29 -5.98
N SER A 170 10.29 -16.73 -6.83
CA SER A 170 10.41 -17.13 -8.23
C SER A 170 11.84 -16.94 -8.73
N TRP A 171 12.19 -17.71 -9.76
CA TRP A 171 13.44 -17.48 -10.48
C TRP A 171 13.31 -16.24 -11.34
N TYR A 172 14.29 -15.38 -11.26
CA TYR A 172 14.35 -14.14 -12.02
C TYR A 172 15.67 -14.00 -12.74
N ILE A 173 15.62 -13.69 -14.02
CA ILE A 173 16.79 -13.41 -14.84
C ILE A 173 16.86 -11.90 -15.06
N LYS A 174 17.90 -11.29 -14.54
CA LYS A 174 18.15 -9.84 -14.72
C LYS A 174 18.68 -9.57 -16.12
N GLU A 175 17.83 -9.56 -17.12
CA GLU A 175 18.20 -9.35 -18.53
C GLU A 175 18.92 -8.00 -18.77
N THR A 176 18.58 -6.98 -17.97
CA THR A 176 19.25 -5.67 -18.05
C THR A 176 20.75 -5.73 -17.75
N ALA A 177 21.22 -6.75 -17.02
CA ALA A 177 22.65 -6.95 -16.74
C ALA A 177 23.44 -7.42 -17.97
N VAL A 178 22.78 -8.03 -18.94
CA VAL A 178 23.39 -8.58 -20.16
C VAL A 178 22.82 -7.94 -21.44
N ARG A 179 22.09 -6.85 -21.30
CA ARG A 179 21.40 -6.16 -22.41
C ARG A 179 22.30 -5.86 -23.58
N ASP A 180 23.47 -5.28 -23.33
CA ASP A 180 24.39 -4.87 -24.40
C ASP A 180 24.98 -6.07 -25.13
N ASP A 181 25.21 -7.16 -24.42
CA ASP A 181 25.65 -8.42 -25.01
C ASP A 181 24.53 -9.06 -25.85
N LEU A 182 23.29 -9.01 -25.39
CA LEU A 182 22.14 -9.48 -26.16
C LEU A 182 21.97 -8.71 -27.45
N ILE A 183 22.04 -7.37 -27.40
CA ILE A 183 21.95 -6.50 -28.58
C ILE A 183 23.12 -6.81 -29.55
N ARG A 184 24.35 -6.90 -29.05
CA ARG A 184 25.52 -7.22 -29.87
C ARG A 184 25.36 -8.57 -30.55
N ASN A 185 24.90 -9.58 -29.83
CA ASN A 185 24.68 -10.91 -30.40
C ASN A 185 23.54 -10.94 -31.41
N ASN A 186 22.43 -10.23 -31.12
CA ASN A 186 21.29 -10.11 -32.04
C ASN A 186 21.70 -9.51 -33.39
N ASN A 187 22.59 -8.53 -33.38
CA ASN A 187 23.11 -7.91 -34.60
C ASN A 187 23.97 -8.85 -35.47
N THR A 188 24.37 -9.99 -34.97
CA THR A 188 25.10 -11.03 -35.74
C THR A 188 24.18 -12.07 -36.38
N VAL A 189 22.91 -12.07 -36.03
CA VAL A 189 21.91 -13.03 -36.54
C VAL A 189 21.38 -12.53 -37.89
N ASN A 190 21.34 -13.42 -38.87
CA ASN A 190 20.69 -13.14 -40.15
C ASN A 190 19.20 -13.51 -40.05
N TRP A 191 18.38 -12.49 -39.82
CA TRP A 191 16.93 -12.67 -39.67
C TRP A 191 16.22 -12.81 -41.02
N ILE A 192 15.31 -13.78 -41.14
CA ILE A 192 14.49 -13.99 -42.32
C ILE A 192 13.02 -14.12 -41.90
N PRO A 193 12.14 -13.17 -42.28
CA PRO A 193 12.46 -11.89 -42.96
C PRO A 193 13.25 -10.93 -42.04
N GLU A 194 13.98 -10.03 -42.64
CA GLU A 194 14.84 -9.04 -42.00
C GLU A 194 14.06 -8.16 -40.97
N SER A 195 12.75 -7.97 -41.20
CA SER A 195 11.86 -7.15 -40.37
C SER A 195 11.58 -7.70 -38.96
N ILE A 196 12.01 -8.92 -38.62
CA ILE A 196 11.82 -9.52 -37.29
C ILE A 196 13.06 -9.47 -36.41
N GLY A 197 14.17 -8.91 -36.92
CA GLY A 197 15.46 -8.76 -36.21
C GLY A 197 15.63 -7.46 -35.46
#